data_88519bf284aaf767ce631ee7f06a7ecf
#
_entry.id   88519bf284aaf767ce631ee7f06a7ecf
#
_cell.length_a   1.000
_cell.length_b   1.000
_cell.length_c   1.000
_cell.angle_alpha   90.00
_cell.angle_beta   90.00
_cell.angle_gamma   90.00
#
_symmetry.space_group_name_H-M   'P 1'
#
loop_
_entity.id
_entity.type
_entity.pdbx_description
1 polymer ?
#
loop_
_entity_poly.entity_id
_entity_poly.type
_entity_poly.pdbx_seq_one_letter_code
_entity_poly.pdbx_strand_id
1 'polypeptide(L)'
;MRPVFPLLALVAALALTPPVLAQSAPVDIGVGASATRENETTLVATAAWLPEWRRTENGVLRWELGAVYVRGRDNTRFDLSEDAGVFHGGARYERDNGFVAGFGVGVQAGRTSALSGNPQFVSTVGWRWDHVSLLARHISNASIKQPNDGETMLVAVWRFR
;
A
#
# COMPACT_ATOMS: atom_id res chain seq x y z
N MET A 1 5.29 38.93 12.15
CA MET A 1 5.60 38.29 10.88
C MET A 1 6.51 37.11 11.15
N ARG A 2 6.02 35.87 11.04
CA ARG A 2 6.83 34.66 11.23
C ARG A 2 7.15 34.09 9.84
N PRO A 3 8.39 33.69 9.53
CA PRO A 3 8.77 33.19 8.22
C PRO A 3 8.22 31.77 8.05
N VAL A 4 7.40 31.53 7.01
CA VAL A 4 6.79 30.25 6.63
C VAL A 4 7.57 29.69 5.43
N PHE A 5 8.86 29.43 5.57
CA PHE A 5 9.61 28.77 4.50
C PHE A 5 10.79 27.95 5.03
N PRO A 6 10.58 26.66 5.36
CA PRO A 6 11.56 25.68 4.94
C PRO A 6 10.99 24.37 4.39
N LEU A 7 9.64 24.20 4.25
CA LEU A 7 9.09 22.90 3.83
C LEU A 7 9.14 22.67 2.30
N LEU A 8 9.20 23.74 1.50
CA LEU A 8 9.25 23.61 0.03
C LEU A 8 10.64 23.21 -0.51
N ALA A 9 11.71 23.46 0.23
CA ALA A 9 13.07 23.15 -0.24
C ALA A 9 13.40 21.64 -0.18
N LEU A 10 12.72 20.87 0.67
CA LEU A 10 12.98 19.43 0.81
C LEU A 10 12.35 18.58 -0.30
N VAL A 11 11.26 19.06 -0.90
CA VAL A 11 10.57 18.36 -2.00
C VAL A 11 11.32 18.53 -3.34
N ALA A 12 12.01 19.66 -3.53
CA ALA A 12 12.74 19.94 -4.76
C ALA A 12 14.07 19.16 -4.88
N ALA A 13 14.68 18.74 -3.77
CA ALA A 13 15.96 18.03 -3.79
C ALA A 13 15.83 16.54 -4.17
N LEU A 14 14.63 15.95 -4.09
CA LEU A 14 14.35 14.58 -4.49
C LEU A 14 14.11 14.40 -6.00
N ALA A 15 13.96 15.48 -6.75
CA ALA A 15 13.63 15.45 -8.18
C ALA A 15 14.85 15.47 -9.12
N LEU A 16 16.08 15.54 -8.60
CA LEU A 16 17.32 15.74 -9.42
C LEU A 16 18.25 14.54 -9.46
N THR A 17 17.81 13.33 -9.07
CA THR A 17 18.56 12.15 -9.45
C THR A 17 18.24 11.80 -10.91
N PRO A 18 19.24 11.73 -11.82
CA PRO A 18 18.99 11.35 -13.20
C PRO A 18 18.31 9.98 -13.21
N PRO A 19 17.37 9.73 -14.14
CA PRO A 19 16.78 8.39 -14.28
C PRO A 19 17.92 7.45 -14.63
N VAL A 20 18.29 6.60 -13.69
CA VAL A 20 19.07 5.39 -14.01
C VAL A 20 18.23 4.66 -15.04
N LEU A 21 18.83 4.46 -16.23
CA LEU A 21 18.24 3.85 -17.41
C LEU A 21 17.23 2.79 -17.03
N ALA A 22 16.00 3.01 -17.44
CA ALA A 22 14.84 2.25 -17.08
C ALA A 22 14.96 0.77 -17.51
N GLN A 23 15.57 -0.05 -16.70
CA GLN A 23 15.07 -1.41 -16.59
C GLN A 23 13.62 -1.26 -16.14
N SER A 24 12.69 -1.77 -16.94
CA SER A 24 11.25 -1.65 -16.66
C SER A 24 10.99 -2.11 -15.24
N ALA A 25 10.64 -1.15 -14.38
CA ALA A 25 10.39 -1.44 -12.99
C ALA A 25 9.20 -2.41 -12.90
N PRO A 26 9.27 -3.46 -12.09
CA PRO A 26 8.21 -4.45 -12.04
C PRO A 26 6.89 -3.82 -11.58
N VAL A 27 5.79 -4.35 -12.13
CA VAL A 27 4.43 -4.02 -11.77
C VAL A 27 3.78 -5.26 -11.16
N ASP A 28 3.26 -5.13 -9.97
CA ASP A 28 2.49 -6.16 -9.27
C ASP A 28 1.00 -5.87 -9.44
N ILE A 29 0.23 -6.88 -9.87
CA ILE A 29 -1.24 -6.85 -9.91
C ILE A 29 -1.75 -7.98 -9.05
N GLY A 30 -2.71 -7.72 -8.18
CA GLY A 30 -3.21 -8.71 -7.24
C GLY A 30 -4.71 -8.63 -7.00
N VAL A 31 -5.26 -9.77 -6.58
CA VAL A 31 -6.64 -9.91 -6.13
C VAL A 31 -6.67 -10.74 -4.86
N GLY A 32 -7.65 -10.50 -4.02
CA GLY A 32 -7.75 -11.20 -2.75
C GLY A 32 -9.02 -10.88 -1.99
N ALA A 33 -9.00 -11.22 -0.73
CA ALA A 33 -10.07 -10.92 0.21
C ALA A 33 -9.54 -10.05 1.34
N SER A 34 -10.37 -9.13 1.81
CA SER A 34 -10.14 -8.32 2.99
C SER A 34 -11.18 -8.64 4.06
N ALA A 35 -10.81 -8.43 5.30
CA ALA A 35 -11.71 -8.47 6.45
C ALA A 35 -11.46 -7.27 7.37
N THR A 36 -12.54 -6.73 7.93
CA THR A 36 -12.46 -5.79 9.04
C THR A 36 -12.18 -6.51 10.36
N ARG A 37 -11.96 -5.76 11.42
CA ARG A 37 -11.84 -6.30 12.79
C ARG A 37 -13.08 -7.14 13.20
N GLU A 38 -14.25 -6.81 12.69
CA GLU A 38 -15.52 -7.51 12.99
C GLU A 38 -15.78 -8.70 12.03
N ASN A 39 -14.74 -9.14 11.27
CA ASN A 39 -14.79 -10.24 10.30
C ASN A 39 -15.74 -10.02 9.10
N GLU A 40 -16.06 -8.77 8.79
CA GLU A 40 -16.79 -8.45 7.57
C GLU A 40 -15.89 -8.54 6.35
N THR A 41 -16.12 -9.53 5.50
CA THR A 41 -15.24 -9.87 4.37
C THR A 41 -15.70 -9.23 3.07
N THR A 42 -14.73 -8.89 2.20
CA THR A 42 -15.00 -8.40 0.84
C THR A 42 -13.86 -8.72 -0.11
N LEU A 43 -14.09 -8.49 -1.40
CA LEU A 43 -13.06 -8.62 -2.42
C LEU A 43 -12.19 -7.36 -2.49
N VAL A 44 -10.90 -7.57 -2.77
CA VAL A 44 -9.94 -6.50 -2.99
C VAL A 44 -9.16 -6.73 -4.30
N ALA A 45 -8.76 -5.62 -4.92
CA ALA A 45 -7.80 -5.61 -6.01
C ALA A 45 -6.64 -4.66 -5.66
N THR A 46 -5.43 -4.99 -6.11
CA THR A 46 -4.24 -4.18 -5.84
C THR A 46 -3.40 -4.02 -7.10
N ALA A 47 -2.73 -2.88 -7.21
CA ALA A 47 -1.70 -2.63 -8.20
C ALA A 47 -0.55 -1.89 -7.53
N ALA A 48 0.70 -2.19 -7.92
CA ALA A 48 1.87 -1.49 -7.40
C ALA A 48 2.98 -1.43 -8.45
N TRP A 49 3.60 -0.27 -8.60
CA TRP A 49 4.81 -0.05 -9.36
C TRP A 49 6.00 -0.02 -8.40
N LEU A 50 7.07 -0.81 -8.72
CA LEU A 50 8.12 -1.18 -7.77
C LEU A 50 9.53 -0.88 -8.32
N PRO A 51 9.88 0.38 -8.57
CA PRO A 51 11.24 0.71 -8.99
C PRO A 51 12.26 0.35 -7.92
N GLU A 52 13.40 -0.16 -8.33
CA GLU A 52 14.51 -0.46 -7.42
C GLU A 52 15.04 0.84 -6.83
N TRP A 53 15.12 0.89 -5.51
CA TRP A 53 15.78 1.95 -4.78
C TRP A 53 17.23 1.57 -4.49
N ARG A 54 17.43 0.38 -3.91
CA ARG A 54 18.76 -0.08 -3.52
C ARG A 54 18.82 -1.60 -3.46
N ARG A 55 19.92 -2.17 -3.98
CA ARG A 55 20.26 -3.58 -3.77
C ARG A 55 21.12 -3.73 -2.51
N THR A 56 20.81 -4.74 -1.71
CA THR A 56 21.56 -5.15 -0.54
C THR A 56 22.18 -6.54 -0.76
N GLU A 57 23.00 -7.01 0.15
CA GLU A 57 23.61 -8.35 0.06
C GLU A 57 22.57 -9.49 0.04
N ASN A 58 21.41 -9.31 0.64
CA ASN A 58 20.41 -10.36 0.84
C ASN A 58 19.03 -10.02 0.25
N GLY A 59 18.96 -9.02 -0.64
CA GLY A 59 17.67 -8.63 -1.22
C GLY A 59 17.68 -7.26 -1.89
N VAL A 60 16.48 -6.77 -2.17
CA VAL A 60 16.26 -5.50 -2.87
C VAL A 60 15.29 -4.63 -2.08
N LEU A 61 15.67 -3.39 -1.85
CA LEU A 61 14.78 -2.34 -1.38
C LEU A 61 14.20 -1.62 -2.59
N ARG A 62 12.87 -1.53 -2.63
CA ARG A 62 12.11 -0.89 -3.71
C ARG A 62 11.28 0.25 -3.17
N TRP A 63 11.10 1.28 -3.96
CA TRP A 63 9.94 2.15 -3.79
C TRP A 63 8.68 1.37 -4.13
N GLU A 64 7.59 1.64 -3.44
CA GLU A 64 6.26 1.12 -3.77
C GLU A 64 5.31 2.29 -3.97
N LEU A 65 4.82 2.45 -5.21
CA LEU A 65 3.70 3.33 -5.52
C LEU A 65 2.52 2.42 -5.85
N GLY A 66 1.52 2.40 -5.00
CA GLY A 66 0.46 1.42 -5.09
C GLY A 66 -0.94 1.99 -4.95
N ALA A 67 -1.88 1.19 -5.42
CA ALA A 67 -3.31 1.40 -5.26
C ALA A 67 -3.96 0.11 -4.73
N VAL A 68 -4.90 0.28 -3.83
CA VAL A 68 -5.75 -0.79 -3.29
C VAL A 68 -7.20 -0.37 -3.49
N TYR A 69 -7.98 -1.24 -4.09
CA TYR A 69 -9.43 -1.13 -4.19
C TYR A 69 -10.07 -2.13 -3.22
N VAL A 70 -11.00 -1.66 -2.42
CA VAL A 70 -11.79 -2.45 -1.48
C VAL A 70 -13.25 -2.31 -1.88
N ARG A 71 -13.87 -3.41 -2.27
CA ARG A 71 -15.27 -3.42 -2.66
C ARG A 71 -16.18 -3.17 -1.46
N GLY A 72 -17.20 -2.33 -1.63
CA GLY A 72 -18.25 -2.13 -0.66
C GLY A 72 -19.03 -3.41 -0.37
N ARG A 73 -19.58 -3.50 0.82
CA ARG A 73 -20.38 -4.63 1.28
C ARG A 73 -21.50 -4.17 2.20
N ASP A 74 -22.68 -4.76 2.04
CA ASP A 74 -23.80 -4.47 2.90
C ASP A 74 -23.56 -4.98 4.32
N ASN A 75 -23.77 -4.11 5.30
CA ASN A 75 -23.71 -4.47 6.70
C ASN A 75 -24.73 -3.62 7.48
N THR A 76 -25.44 -4.23 8.42
CA THR A 76 -26.46 -3.56 9.22
C THR A 76 -25.90 -2.78 10.41
N ARG A 77 -24.65 -3.04 10.80
CA ARG A 77 -24.00 -2.43 11.98
C ARG A 77 -23.00 -1.34 11.62
N PHE A 78 -22.35 -1.46 10.45
CA PHE A 78 -21.25 -0.61 10.05
C PHE A 78 -21.51 -0.06 8.65
N ASP A 79 -21.11 1.17 8.42
CA ASP A 79 -21.17 1.78 7.11
C ASP A 79 -19.96 1.29 6.27
N LEU A 80 -20.17 0.19 5.56
CA LEU A 80 -19.20 -0.47 4.67
C LEU A 80 -19.71 -0.56 3.24
N SER A 81 -20.83 0.10 2.91
CA SER A 81 -21.53 -0.04 1.63
C SER A 81 -20.82 0.64 0.46
N GLU A 82 -19.96 1.62 0.74
CA GLU A 82 -19.20 2.30 -0.30
C GLU A 82 -17.93 1.54 -0.68
N ASP A 83 -17.57 1.63 -1.95
CA ASP A 83 -16.25 1.23 -2.42
C ASP A 83 -15.20 2.21 -1.89
N ALA A 84 -14.03 1.69 -1.52
CA ALA A 84 -12.92 2.51 -1.08
C ALA A 84 -11.66 2.24 -1.91
N GLY A 85 -10.96 3.31 -2.28
CA GLY A 85 -9.64 3.25 -2.90
C GLY A 85 -8.58 3.85 -1.98
N VAL A 86 -7.41 3.23 -1.89
CA VAL A 86 -6.25 3.78 -1.18
C VAL A 86 -5.07 3.86 -2.12
N PHE A 87 -4.56 5.08 -2.33
CA PHE A 87 -3.31 5.32 -3.06
C PHE A 87 -2.19 5.56 -2.05
N HIS A 88 -1.08 4.85 -2.18
CA HIS A 88 0.00 4.93 -1.21
C HIS A 88 1.37 4.97 -1.86
N GLY A 89 2.31 5.59 -1.16
CA GLY A 89 3.73 5.55 -1.44
C GLY A 89 4.50 5.05 -0.23
N GLY A 90 5.56 4.28 -0.48
CA GLY A 90 6.34 3.71 0.61
C GLY A 90 7.55 2.94 0.14
N ALA A 91 8.05 2.07 1.00
CA ALA A 91 9.18 1.19 0.72
C ALA A 91 8.79 -0.27 0.94
N ARG A 92 9.32 -1.13 0.06
CA ARG A 92 9.19 -2.59 0.16
C ARG A 92 10.58 -3.22 0.10
N TYR A 93 10.87 -4.07 1.06
CA TYR A 93 12.04 -4.93 1.06
C TYR A 93 11.65 -6.32 0.58
N GLU A 94 12.38 -6.83 -0.40
CA GLU A 94 12.23 -8.16 -0.97
C GLU A 94 13.52 -8.92 -0.76
N ARG A 95 13.51 -9.89 0.11
CA ARG A 95 14.67 -10.74 0.39
C ARG A 95 14.84 -11.80 -0.68
N ASP A 96 16.08 -12.21 -0.94
CA ASP A 96 16.40 -13.22 -1.96
C ASP A 96 15.79 -14.59 -1.67
N ASN A 97 15.52 -14.92 -0.39
CA ASN A 97 14.81 -16.12 0.00
C ASN A 97 13.29 -16.09 -0.24
N GLY A 98 12.75 -14.96 -0.74
CA GLY A 98 11.33 -14.77 -1.03
C GLY A 98 10.56 -13.96 0.01
N PHE A 99 11.08 -13.72 1.20
CA PHE A 99 10.40 -12.89 2.20
C PHE A 99 10.18 -11.46 1.71
N VAL A 100 9.00 -10.93 1.96
CA VAL A 100 8.58 -9.57 1.58
C VAL A 100 8.09 -8.84 2.81
N ALA A 101 8.55 -7.60 3.03
CA ALA A 101 8.03 -6.69 4.02
C ALA A 101 7.95 -5.27 3.44
N GLY A 102 6.91 -4.52 3.79
CA GLY A 102 6.72 -3.16 3.28
C GLY A 102 5.92 -2.29 4.21
N PHE A 103 6.14 -0.98 4.09
CA PHE A 103 5.38 0.03 4.79
C PHE A 103 5.22 1.26 3.89
N GLY A 104 4.03 1.84 3.92
CA GLY A 104 3.70 3.04 3.16
C GLY A 104 2.67 3.91 3.85
N VAL A 105 2.56 5.13 3.34
CA VAL A 105 1.55 6.12 3.75
C VAL A 105 0.77 6.54 2.51
N GLY A 106 -0.53 6.71 2.68
CA GLY A 106 -1.40 6.99 1.55
C GLY A 106 -2.60 7.86 1.90
N VAL A 107 -3.38 8.07 0.86
CA VAL A 107 -4.65 8.77 0.93
C VAL A 107 -5.76 7.86 0.40
N GLN A 108 -6.93 7.97 0.99
CA GLN A 108 -8.12 7.25 0.55
C GLN A 108 -9.07 8.14 -0.25
N ALA A 109 -9.80 7.52 -1.17
CA ALA A 109 -11.01 8.00 -1.81
C ALA A 109 -12.14 7.00 -1.52
N GLY A 110 -13.36 7.49 -1.29
CA GLY A 110 -14.43 6.72 -0.67
C GLY A 110 -14.25 6.67 0.86
N ARG A 111 -15.33 6.43 1.59
CA ARG A 111 -15.30 6.40 3.05
C ARG A 111 -16.13 5.25 3.57
N THR A 112 -15.54 4.45 4.45
CA THR A 112 -16.21 3.38 5.18
C THR A 112 -15.88 3.48 6.66
N SER A 113 -16.60 2.75 7.50
CA SER A 113 -16.27 2.65 8.92
C SER A 113 -14.88 2.03 9.15
N ALA A 114 -14.42 1.18 8.24
CA ALA A 114 -13.09 0.58 8.32
C ALA A 114 -11.99 1.54 7.89
N LEU A 115 -12.25 2.33 6.83
CA LEU A 115 -11.33 3.32 6.27
C LEU A 115 -12.00 4.70 6.34
N SER A 116 -11.83 5.41 7.44
CA SER A 116 -12.66 6.57 7.79
C SER A 116 -12.02 7.92 7.54
N GLY A 117 -10.78 7.97 7.08
CA GLY A 117 -10.12 9.24 6.77
C GLY A 117 -8.61 9.15 6.58
N ASN A 118 -8.02 10.24 6.18
CA ASN A 118 -6.60 10.36 5.87
C ASN A 118 -5.79 10.84 7.08
N PRO A 119 -4.48 10.48 7.18
CA PRO A 119 -3.75 9.58 6.30
C PRO A 119 -4.11 8.10 6.50
N GLN A 120 -3.74 7.23 5.53
CA GLN A 120 -3.78 5.79 5.69
C GLN A 120 -2.36 5.23 5.76
N PHE A 121 -2.13 4.28 6.67
CA PHE A 121 -0.89 3.52 6.78
C PHE A 121 -1.10 2.14 6.19
N VAL A 122 -0.16 1.70 5.36
CA VAL A 122 -0.21 0.41 4.67
C VAL A 122 0.98 -0.41 5.11
N SER A 123 0.74 -1.50 5.84
CA SER A 123 1.75 -2.48 6.23
C SER A 123 1.59 -3.73 5.38
N THR A 124 2.69 -4.31 4.93
CA THR A 124 2.70 -5.50 4.08
C THR A 124 3.73 -6.49 4.59
N VAL A 125 3.35 -7.77 4.64
CA VAL A 125 4.28 -8.89 4.86
C VAL A 125 3.84 -10.06 3.98
N GLY A 126 4.79 -10.88 3.52
CA GLY A 126 4.44 -12.02 2.70
C GLY A 126 5.62 -12.78 2.15
N TRP A 127 5.30 -13.56 1.12
CA TRP A 127 6.27 -14.41 0.45
C TRP A 127 6.12 -14.35 -1.06
N ARG A 128 7.23 -14.32 -1.77
CA ARG A 128 7.30 -14.30 -3.23
C ARG A 128 7.99 -15.56 -3.75
N TRP A 129 7.37 -16.18 -4.74
CA TRP A 129 7.90 -17.29 -5.54
C TRP A 129 7.96 -16.82 -6.99
N ASP A 130 9.14 -16.45 -7.46
CA ASP A 130 9.34 -15.95 -8.82
C ASP A 130 8.38 -14.80 -9.19
N HIS A 131 7.35 -15.07 -9.98
CA HIS A 131 6.36 -14.08 -10.44
C HIS A 131 5.12 -13.99 -9.57
N VAL A 132 4.93 -14.91 -8.63
CA VAL A 132 3.76 -14.97 -7.75
C VAL A 132 4.14 -14.59 -6.33
N SER A 133 3.28 -13.83 -5.65
CA SER A 133 3.43 -13.55 -4.22
C SER A 133 2.10 -13.75 -3.50
N LEU A 134 2.18 -14.15 -2.24
CA LEU A 134 1.06 -14.09 -1.31
C LEU A 134 1.39 -13.06 -0.24
N LEU A 135 0.60 -12.00 -0.18
CA LEU A 135 0.83 -10.86 0.70
C LEU A 135 -0.31 -10.70 1.69
N ALA A 136 0.00 -10.66 2.97
CA ALA A 136 -0.87 -10.13 4.00
C ALA A 136 -0.61 -8.62 4.10
N ARG A 137 -1.69 -7.82 4.02
CA ARG A 137 -1.62 -6.36 4.07
C ARG A 137 -2.63 -5.83 5.06
N HIS A 138 -2.24 -4.83 5.83
CA HIS A 138 -3.14 -4.11 6.72
C HIS A 138 -3.14 -2.63 6.37
N ILE A 139 -4.34 -2.05 6.30
CA ILE A 139 -4.56 -0.62 6.04
C ILE A 139 -5.38 -0.05 7.18
N SER A 140 -4.89 1.03 7.78
CA SER A 140 -5.61 1.78 8.81
C SER A 140 -5.05 3.19 8.95
N ASN A 141 -5.83 4.09 9.54
CA ASN A 141 -5.38 5.44 9.86
C ASN A 141 -4.74 5.57 11.27
N ALA A 142 -4.35 4.45 11.90
CA ALA A 142 -3.78 4.39 13.24
C ALA A 142 -4.64 5.12 14.30
N SER A 143 -5.96 5.06 14.16
CA SER A 143 -6.94 5.73 15.04
C SER A 143 -6.86 7.26 15.09
N ILE A 144 -6.21 7.89 14.10
CA ILE A 144 -6.18 9.36 13.95
C ILE A 144 -7.61 9.89 13.72
N LYS A 145 -8.45 9.12 13.02
CA LYS A 145 -9.88 9.41 12.83
C LYS A 145 -10.70 8.18 13.14
N GLN A 146 -11.83 8.38 13.79
CA GLN A 146 -12.79 7.32 14.18
C GLN A 146 -14.06 7.38 13.31
N PRO A 147 -14.75 6.26 13.12
CA PRO A 147 -14.34 4.89 13.44
C PRO A 147 -13.18 4.42 12.56
N ASN A 148 -12.34 3.49 13.03
CA ASN A 148 -11.22 2.95 12.25
C ASN A 148 -10.97 1.49 12.62
N ASP A 149 -11.72 0.58 12.03
CA ASP A 149 -11.55 -0.85 12.24
C ASP A 149 -10.38 -1.40 11.41
N GLY A 150 -9.97 -0.65 10.38
CA GLY A 150 -8.95 -1.06 9.42
C GLY A 150 -9.42 -2.20 8.50
N GLU A 151 -8.64 -2.45 7.48
CA GLU A 151 -8.82 -3.57 6.55
C GLU A 151 -7.58 -4.45 6.57
N THR A 152 -7.76 -5.72 6.89
CA THR A 152 -6.70 -6.73 6.81
C THR A 152 -6.99 -7.66 5.65
N MET A 153 -6.07 -7.81 4.72
CA MET A 153 -6.29 -8.53 3.48
C MET A 153 -5.21 -9.56 3.21
N LEU A 154 -5.61 -10.63 2.54
CA LEU A 154 -4.73 -11.63 1.94
C LEU A 154 -4.87 -11.53 0.42
N VAL A 155 -3.76 -11.28 -0.27
CA VAL A 155 -3.74 -10.95 -1.69
C VAL A 155 -2.78 -11.87 -2.42
N ALA A 156 -3.27 -12.57 -3.44
CA ALA A 156 -2.44 -13.25 -4.43
C ALA A 156 -2.05 -12.22 -5.51
N VAL A 157 -0.76 -12.12 -5.76
CA VAL A 157 -0.19 -11.08 -6.62
C VAL A 157 0.62 -11.72 -7.74
N TRP A 158 0.45 -11.22 -8.96
CA TRP A 158 1.29 -11.56 -10.12
C TRP A 158 2.17 -10.37 -10.49
N ARG A 159 3.46 -10.66 -10.73
CA ARG A 159 4.48 -9.69 -11.13
C ARG A 159 4.74 -9.71 -12.62
N PHE A 160 4.60 -8.54 -13.24
CA PHE A 160 5.01 -8.25 -14.63
C PHE A 160 6.35 -7.51 -14.61
N ARG A 161 7.23 -7.82 -15.60
CA ARG A 161 8.55 -7.20 -15.78
C ARG A 161 8.66 -6.62 -17.18
#